data_57fe30f43873df2806c9e0072f45e540
#
_entry.id   57fe30f43873df2806c9e0072f45e540
#
_cell.length_a   1.000
_cell.length_b   1.000
_cell.length_c   1.000
_cell.angle_alpha   90.00
_cell.angle_beta   90.00
_cell.angle_gamma   90.00
#
_symmetry.space_group_name_H-M   'P 1'
#
loop_
_entity.id
_entity.type
_entity.pdbx_description
1 polymer ?
#
loop_
_entity_poly.entity_id
_entity_poly.type
_entity_poly.pdbx_seq_one_letter_code
_entity_poly.pdbx_strand_id
1 'polypeptide(L)'
;MYTPLYYQIVKRILEHYGNVCVDLSWIVYDEFICPKGVLDDHWLGLTEGYSDRICIGTDVVNRFEYLPATIQKYDMFLDALSESARENVAWKTAFRLYSPVRA
;
A
#
# COMPACT_ATOMS: atom_id res chain seq x y z
N MET A 1 -3.95 -17.72 -8.46
CA MET A 1 -3.59 -17.05 -9.71
C MET A 1 -3.73 -15.56 -9.61
N TYR A 2 -2.73 -14.86 -10.00
CA TYR A 2 -2.76 -13.41 -10.02
C TYR A 2 -3.85 -12.91 -10.98
N THR A 3 -4.55 -11.83 -10.58
CA THR A 3 -5.64 -11.28 -11.37
C THR A 3 -5.28 -9.90 -11.90
N PRO A 4 -4.82 -9.81 -13.16
CA PRO A 4 -4.53 -8.50 -13.75
C PRO A 4 -5.71 -7.54 -13.72
N LEU A 5 -6.93 -8.07 -13.70
CA LEU A 5 -8.12 -7.23 -13.71
C LEU A 5 -8.21 -6.32 -12.50
N TYR A 6 -7.92 -6.83 -11.30
CA TYR A 6 -7.99 -6.01 -10.08
C TYR A 6 -6.98 -4.88 -10.15
N TYR A 7 -5.75 -5.20 -10.54
CA TYR A 7 -4.72 -4.19 -10.74
C TYR A 7 -5.17 -3.12 -11.75
N GLN A 8 -5.74 -3.55 -12.87
CA GLN A 8 -6.17 -2.62 -13.92
C GLN A 8 -7.28 -1.69 -13.44
N ILE A 9 -8.22 -2.21 -12.64
CA ILE A 9 -9.30 -1.40 -12.10
C ILE A 9 -8.74 -0.32 -11.17
N VAL A 10 -7.87 -0.70 -10.25
CA VAL A 10 -7.28 0.25 -9.30
C VAL A 10 -6.44 1.29 -10.03
N LYS A 11 -5.65 0.86 -11.01
CA LYS A 11 -4.84 1.78 -11.81
C LYS A 11 -5.71 2.81 -12.51
N ARG A 12 -6.81 2.36 -13.12
CA ARG A 12 -7.72 3.26 -13.83
C ARG A 12 -8.35 4.27 -12.89
N ILE A 13 -8.74 3.83 -11.70
CA ILE A 13 -9.31 4.74 -10.71
C ILE A 13 -8.28 5.81 -10.32
N LEU A 14 -7.04 5.42 -10.07
CA LEU A 14 -5.99 6.37 -9.72
C LEU A 14 -5.71 7.34 -10.86
N GLU A 15 -5.77 6.87 -12.10
CA GLU A 15 -5.52 7.72 -13.27
C GLU A 15 -6.62 8.75 -13.49
N HIS A 16 -7.86 8.39 -13.19
CA HIS A 16 -9.00 9.25 -13.53
C HIS A 16 -9.49 10.12 -12.38
N TYR A 17 -9.19 9.77 -11.13
CA TYR A 17 -9.72 10.46 -9.95
C TYR A 17 -8.59 10.86 -9.04
N GLY A 18 -8.25 12.15 -9.05
CA GLY A 18 -7.12 12.66 -8.26
C GLY A 18 -7.34 12.66 -6.76
N ASN A 19 -8.58 12.47 -6.31
CA ASN A 19 -8.93 12.51 -4.90
C ASN A 19 -9.08 11.14 -4.27
N VAL A 20 -8.66 10.06 -4.95
CA VAL A 20 -8.73 8.71 -4.41
C VAL A 20 -7.36 8.29 -3.91
N CYS A 21 -7.34 7.71 -2.71
CA CYS A 21 -6.14 7.13 -2.12
C CYS A 21 -6.39 5.66 -1.84
N VAL A 22 -5.31 4.87 -1.77
CA VAL A 22 -5.40 3.42 -1.62
C VAL A 22 -4.68 2.99 -0.36
N ASP A 23 -5.32 2.12 0.40
CA ASP A 23 -4.76 1.49 1.59
C ASP A 23 -4.52 0.02 1.26
N LEU A 24 -3.26 -0.42 1.39
CA LEU A 24 -2.83 -1.76 1.02
C LEU A 24 -2.88 -2.72 2.21
N SER A 25 -3.97 -2.70 2.97
CA SER A 25 -4.04 -3.50 4.19
C SER A 25 -4.58 -4.90 3.95
N TRP A 26 -4.26 -5.78 4.90
CA TRP A 26 -4.84 -7.12 5.04
C TRP A 26 -4.68 -7.97 3.80
N ILE A 27 -5.79 -8.52 3.31
CA ILE A 27 -5.79 -9.51 2.22
C ILE A 27 -5.22 -8.95 0.92
N VAL A 28 -5.28 -7.63 0.72
CA VAL A 28 -4.73 -7.01 -0.48
C VAL A 28 -3.24 -7.32 -0.59
N TYR A 29 -2.51 -7.21 0.51
CA TYR A 29 -1.09 -7.50 0.48
C TYR A 29 -0.82 -8.98 0.17
N ASP A 30 -1.50 -9.86 0.90
CA ASP A 30 -1.21 -11.29 0.80
C ASP A 30 -1.67 -11.91 -0.52
N GLU A 31 -2.73 -11.36 -1.11
CA GLU A 31 -3.32 -11.94 -2.31
C GLU A 31 -2.84 -11.28 -3.60
N PHE A 32 -2.51 -10.00 -3.56
CA PHE A 32 -2.24 -9.24 -4.78
C PHE A 32 -0.84 -8.63 -4.83
N ILE A 33 -0.37 -8.08 -3.73
CA ILE A 33 0.92 -7.38 -3.70
C ILE A 33 2.07 -8.38 -3.62
N CYS A 34 1.95 -9.34 -2.71
CA CYS A 34 3.00 -10.31 -2.45
C CYS A 34 2.41 -11.71 -2.34
N PRO A 35 1.80 -12.21 -3.42
CA PRO A 35 1.16 -13.52 -3.36
C PRO A 35 2.21 -14.61 -3.16
N LYS A 36 1.99 -15.45 -2.15
CA LYS A 36 2.88 -16.57 -1.82
C LYS A 36 4.33 -16.11 -1.58
N GLY A 37 4.50 -14.91 -1.06
CA GLY A 37 5.82 -14.39 -0.73
C GLY A 37 6.60 -13.83 -1.90
N VAL A 38 5.99 -13.69 -3.07
CA VAL A 38 6.64 -13.13 -4.26
C VAL A 38 5.99 -11.80 -4.61
N LEU A 39 6.80 -10.75 -4.65
CA LEU A 39 6.30 -9.42 -4.98
C LEU A 39 5.82 -9.36 -6.42
N ASP A 40 4.69 -8.71 -6.64
CA ASP A 40 4.11 -8.53 -7.96
C ASP A 40 4.63 -7.23 -8.58
N ASP A 41 5.21 -7.35 -9.79
CA ASP A 41 5.82 -6.19 -10.44
C ASP A 41 4.82 -5.13 -10.85
N HIS A 42 3.60 -5.53 -11.21
CA HIS A 42 2.57 -4.56 -11.58
C HIS A 42 2.23 -3.65 -10.40
N TRP A 43 2.05 -4.25 -9.22
CA TRP A 43 1.72 -3.49 -8.03
C TRP A 43 2.89 -2.65 -7.54
N LEU A 44 4.12 -3.15 -7.72
CA LEU A 44 5.31 -2.35 -7.39
C LEU A 44 5.36 -1.10 -8.26
N GLY A 45 5.15 -1.25 -9.56
CA GLY A 45 5.17 -0.12 -10.49
C GLY A 45 4.06 0.88 -10.22
N LEU A 46 2.87 0.38 -9.92
CA LEU A 46 1.74 1.25 -9.59
C LEU A 46 2.02 2.04 -8.32
N THR A 47 2.56 1.37 -7.31
CA THR A 47 2.88 2.01 -6.03
C THR A 47 3.97 3.05 -6.20
N GLU A 48 4.98 2.75 -7.01
CA GLU A 48 6.04 3.69 -7.29
C GLU A 48 5.50 4.96 -7.95
N GLY A 49 4.58 4.81 -8.91
CA GLY A 49 4.04 5.94 -9.66
C GLY A 49 3.02 6.77 -8.90
N TYR A 50 2.36 6.19 -7.90
CA TYR A 50 1.31 6.89 -7.14
C TYR A 50 1.59 6.85 -5.64
N SER A 51 2.84 6.87 -5.25
CA SER A 51 3.22 6.66 -3.84
C SER A 51 2.62 7.72 -2.90
N ASP A 52 2.37 8.92 -3.39
CA ASP A 52 1.77 9.98 -2.58
C ASP A 52 0.26 9.79 -2.37
N ARG A 53 -0.30 8.72 -2.91
CA ARG A 53 -1.72 8.39 -2.77
C ARG A 53 -1.94 6.95 -2.30
N ILE A 54 -0.87 6.29 -1.87
CA ILE A 54 -0.92 4.90 -1.42
C ILE A 54 -0.27 4.81 -0.05
N CYS A 55 -0.89 4.05 0.85
CA CYS A 55 -0.32 3.83 2.17
C CYS A 55 -0.52 2.37 2.59
N ILE A 56 0.33 1.92 3.51
CA ILE A 56 0.17 0.60 4.10
C ILE A 56 -0.77 0.70 5.30
N GLY A 57 -1.35 -0.44 5.65
CA GLY A 57 -2.20 -0.55 6.82
C GLY A 57 -2.19 -1.98 7.29
N THR A 58 -2.67 -2.23 8.49
CA THR A 58 -2.64 -3.57 9.07
C THR A 58 -4.01 -4.22 9.16
N ASP A 59 -5.04 -3.41 9.35
CA ASP A 59 -6.40 -3.91 9.57
C ASP A 59 -6.47 -4.91 10.73
N VAL A 60 -5.59 -4.73 11.74
CA VAL A 60 -5.58 -5.58 12.92
C VAL A 60 -6.69 -5.16 13.86
N VAL A 61 -7.54 -6.13 14.24
CA VAL A 61 -8.68 -5.87 15.11
C VAL A 61 -8.61 -6.79 16.31
N ASN A 62 -8.60 -6.23 17.51
CA ASN A 62 -8.66 -6.95 18.78
C ASN A 62 -7.50 -7.93 19.01
N ARG A 63 -6.46 -7.86 18.21
CA ARG A 63 -5.29 -8.73 18.31
C ARG A 63 -4.04 -7.91 18.18
N PHE A 64 -3.89 -6.91 19.05
CA PHE A 64 -2.78 -5.96 18.93
C PHE A 64 -1.41 -6.61 19.12
N GLU A 65 -1.35 -7.79 19.72
CA GLU A 65 -0.09 -8.53 19.83
C GLU A 65 0.47 -8.92 18.46
N TYR A 66 -0.36 -8.97 17.42
CA TYR A 66 0.09 -9.29 16.07
C TYR A 66 0.54 -8.07 15.28
N LEU A 67 0.40 -6.88 15.84
CA LEU A 67 0.69 -5.65 15.11
C LEU A 67 2.14 -5.56 14.62
N PRO A 68 3.15 -5.83 15.46
CA PRO A 68 4.53 -5.75 14.98
C PRO A 68 4.83 -6.69 13.83
N ALA A 69 4.37 -7.94 13.91
CA ALA A 69 4.61 -8.91 12.85
C ALA A 69 3.89 -8.53 11.55
N THR A 70 2.68 -7.98 11.69
CA THR A 70 1.90 -7.56 10.53
C THR A 70 2.59 -6.40 9.82
N ILE A 71 3.11 -5.44 10.57
CA ILE A 71 3.85 -4.32 9.99
C ILE A 71 5.12 -4.82 9.31
N GLN A 72 5.83 -5.75 9.95
CA GLN A 72 7.08 -6.28 9.43
C GLN A 72 6.94 -6.97 8.08
N LYS A 73 5.81 -7.58 7.80
CA LYS A 73 5.67 -8.29 6.53
C LYS A 73 5.67 -7.35 5.33
N TYR A 74 5.50 -6.05 5.53
CA TYR A 74 5.59 -5.08 4.45
C TYR A 74 7.04 -4.70 4.12
N ASP A 75 8.02 -5.13 4.93
CA ASP A 75 9.41 -4.70 4.75
C ASP A 75 9.94 -5.05 3.36
N MET A 76 9.66 -6.26 2.87
CA MET A 76 10.15 -6.68 1.57
C MET A 76 9.57 -5.80 0.44
N PHE A 77 8.29 -5.46 0.56
CA PHE A 77 7.63 -4.59 -0.41
C PHE A 77 8.21 -3.18 -0.37
N LEU A 78 8.35 -2.63 0.83
CA LEU A 78 8.88 -1.28 1.00
C LEU A 78 10.33 -1.18 0.52
N ASP A 79 11.14 -2.21 0.78
CA ASP A 79 12.53 -2.21 0.36
C ASP A 79 12.70 -2.28 -1.16
N ALA A 80 11.68 -2.75 -1.87
CA ALA A 80 11.70 -2.82 -3.33
C ALA A 80 11.34 -1.49 -3.99
N LEU A 81 10.87 -0.52 -3.22
CA LEU A 81 10.51 0.80 -3.74
C LEU A 81 11.71 1.75 -3.67
N SER A 82 11.65 2.84 -4.46
CA SER A 82 12.63 3.91 -4.32
C SER A 82 12.53 4.50 -2.92
N GLU A 83 13.57 5.22 -2.49
CA GLU A 83 13.58 5.83 -1.16
C GLU A 83 12.39 6.77 -0.97
N SER A 84 12.13 7.59 -1.97
CA SER A 84 11.03 8.55 -1.94
C SER A 84 9.67 7.85 -1.86
N ALA A 85 9.45 6.84 -2.69
CA ALA A 85 8.18 6.10 -2.68
C ALA A 85 8.00 5.33 -1.38
N ARG A 86 9.08 4.73 -0.87
CA ARG A 86 9.04 4.00 0.40
C ARG A 86 8.59 4.89 1.54
N GLU A 87 9.15 6.09 1.65
CA GLU A 87 8.77 7.03 2.70
C GLU A 87 7.31 7.45 2.57
N ASN A 88 6.86 7.72 1.36
CA ASN A 88 5.47 8.08 1.14
C ASN A 88 4.53 6.97 1.58
N VAL A 89 4.78 5.76 1.12
CA VAL A 89 3.89 4.62 1.38
C VAL A 89 3.95 4.20 2.84
N ALA A 90 5.14 4.25 3.45
CA ALA A 90 5.32 3.84 4.83
C ALA A 90 4.63 4.78 5.82
N TRP A 91 4.66 6.09 5.58
CA TRP A 91 4.10 7.02 6.56
C TRP A 91 3.68 8.39 6.04
N LYS A 92 4.33 8.95 5.02
CA LYS A 92 4.06 10.33 4.63
C LYS A 92 2.67 10.53 4.05
N THR A 93 2.22 9.60 3.22
CA THR A 93 0.88 9.66 2.64
C THR A 93 -0.17 9.63 3.75
N ALA A 94 -0.06 8.67 4.67
CA ALA A 94 -1.01 8.57 5.77
C ALA A 94 -0.94 9.80 6.68
N PHE A 95 0.27 10.28 6.96
CA PHE A 95 0.44 11.47 7.79
C PHE A 95 -0.28 12.67 7.18
N ARG A 96 -0.13 12.88 5.88
CA ARG A 96 -0.79 14.00 5.20
C ARG A 96 -2.31 13.87 5.25
N LEU A 97 -2.82 12.64 5.05
CA LEU A 97 -4.26 12.40 4.99
C LEU A 97 -4.94 12.49 6.35
N TYR A 98 -4.27 12.01 7.39
CA TYR A 98 -4.90 11.83 8.69
C TYR A 98 -4.40 12.76 9.78
N SER A 99 -3.44 13.63 9.48
CA SER A 99 -2.99 14.60 10.46
C SER A 99 -4.08 15.65 10.71
N PRO A 100 -4.20 16.12 11.95
CA PRO A 100 -5.19 17.17 12.25
C PRO A 100 -4.93 18.41 11.42
N VAL A 101 -6.00 18.98 10.89
CA VAL A 101 -5.91 20.22 10.14
C VAL A 101 -5.64 21.36 11.12
N ARG A 102 -4.68 22.20 10.77
CA ARG A 102 -4.37 23.38 11.58
C ARG A 102 -5.23 24.53 11.11
N ALA A 103 -5.92 25.10 12.04
CA ALA A 103 -6.74 26.27 11.74
C ALA A 103 -5.86 27.51 11.59
#